data_eb4c57116b3a7cdd66aa352f2c9dca26
#
_entry.id   eb4c57116b3a7cdd66aa352f2c9dca26
#
_cell.length_a   1.000
_cell.length_b   1.000
_cell.length_c   1.000
_cell.angle_alpha   90.00
_cell.angle_beta   90.00
_cell.angle_gamma   90.00
#
_symmetry.space_group_name_H-M   'P 1'
#
loop_
_entity.id
_entity.type
_entity.pdbx_description
1 polymer ?
#
loop_
_entity_poly.entity_id
_entity_poly.type
_entity_poly.pdbx_seq_one_letter_code
_entity_poly.pdbx_strand_id
1 'polypeptide(L)'
;FDVVKQIVAYARSIEKEHNKNFRFTLTTNGMLVDDDVIEFANKECHNVVLSLDGRKEVHDHLRKTVNGKGSYDIIVPKFQEFVKKRGNKGYYVRGTYTHNNTDFTNDIFHMADLGFTELSMEPVVCAPDDPYALTYDDLPILFEQYEILAKEMLKREKEGRPLTFYHYMIDLTGGPCIYKRISGCGSGTEYMAVTPWGDLYPCHQFVGDEKYKLGDIFNGVSNTKIQDEFKLCNAYARPDCKDCWARLYCSGGCAANAYHATGSITGIYEYGCELFRKRMECAIMMLSLIHI
;
A
#
# COMPACT_ATOMS: atom_id res chain seq x y z
N PHE A 1 -11.81 8.01 -17.57
CA PHE A 1 -12.04 6.58 -17.36
C PHE A 1 -11.89 5.76 -18.64
N ASP A 2 -12.15 6.34 -19.80
CA ASP A 2 -12.06 5.68 -21.12
C ASP A 2 -10.71 5.07 -21.42
N VAL A 3 -9.62 5.75 -21.04
CA VAL A 3 -8.25 5.23 -21.17
C VAL A 3 -8.07 3.92 -20.39
N VAL A 4 -8.62 3.84 -19.17
CA VAL A 4 -8.59 2.61 -18.36
C VAL A 4 -9.30 1.47 -19.07
N LYS A 5 -10.51 1.75 -19.60
CA LYS A 5 -11.28 0.76 -20.38
C LYS A 5 -10.52 0.27 -21.63
N GLN A 6 -9.88 1.19 -22.34
CA GLN A 6 -9.07 0.86 -23.54
C GLN A 6 -7.87 -0.01 -23.19
N ILE A 7 -7.11 0.32 -22.13
CA ILE A 7 -5.96 -0.46 -21.67
C ILE A 7 -6.39 -1.88 -21.29
N VAL A 8 -7.46 -2.01 -20.52
CA VAL A 8 -7.97 -3.32 -20.10
C VAL A 8 -8.45 -4.13 -21.29
N ALA A 9 -9.21 -3.52 -22.20
CA ALA A 9 -9.67 -4.20 -23.42
C ALA A 9 -8.50 -4.67 -24.30
N TYR A 10 -7.49 -3.83 -24.47
CA TYR A 10 -6.27 -4.22 -25.21
C TYR A 10 -5.56 -5.40 -24.53
N ALA A 11 -5.31 -5.30 -23.23
CA ALA A 11 -4.65 -6.37 -22.50
C ALA A 11 -5.42 -7.70 -22.61
N ARG A 12 -6.75 -7.67 -22.47
CA ARG A 12 -7.61 -8.87 -22.66
C ARG A 12 -7.49 -9.44 -24.07
N SER A 13 -7.37 -8.60 -25.10
CA SER A 13 -7.30 -9.04 -26.48
C SER A 13 -6.05 -9.86 -26.80
N ILE A 14 -4.95 -9.61 -26.09
CA ILE A 14 -3.65 -10.26 -26.32
C ILE A 14 -3.34 -11.40 -25.35
N GLU A 15 -4.15 -11.59 -24.28
CA GLU A 15 -3.90 -12.62 -23.24
C GLU A 15 -3.68 -14.01 -23.82
N LYS A 16 -4.55 -14.42 -24.75
CA LYS A 16 -4.50 -15.77 -25.32
C LYS A 16 -3.27 -15.97 -26.20
N GLU A 17 -2.94 -14.99 -27.02
CA GLU A 17 -1.77 -15.04 -27.92
C GLU A 17 -0.47 -15.16 -27.13
N HIS A 18 -0.34 -14.40 -26.04
CA HIS A 18 0.86 -14.38 -25.21
C HIS A 18 0.84 -15.37 -24.04
N ASN A 19 -0.21 -16.20 -23.94
CA ASN A 19 -0.41 -17.14 -22.82
C ASN A 19 -0.24 -16.45 -21.44
N LYS A 20 -0.88 -15.28 -21.27
CA LYS A 20 -0.85 -14.47 -20.06
C LYS A 20 -2.26 -14.35 -19.48
N ASN A 21 -2.33 -14.09 -18.19
CA ASN A 21 -3.56 -13.75 -17.49
C ASN A 21 -3.31 -12.46 -16.72
N PHE A 22 -3.88 -11.35 -17.18
CA PHE A 22 -3.74 -10.06 -16.52
C PHE A 22 -4.71 -9.94 -15.35
N ARG A 23 -4.19 -9.52 -14.21
CA ARG A 23 -4.97 -9.23 -13.00
C ARG A 23 -4.95 -7.73 -12.77
N PHE A 24 -6.08 -7.08 -12.98
CA PHE A 24 -6.20 -5.63 -12.82
C PHE A 24 -6.52 -5.26 -11.37
N THR A 25 -5.87 -4.22 -10.89
CA THR A 25 -6.22 -3.52 -9.65
C THR A 25 -6.48 -2.05 -9.99
N LEU A 26 -7.62 -1.54 -9.56
CA LEU A 26 -7.97 -0.13 -9.69
C LEU A 26 -7.78 0.57 -8.36
N THR A 27 -7.02 1.67 -8.34
CA THR A 27 -6.94 2.57 -7.18
C THR A 27 -7.67 3.87 -7.51
N THR A 28 -8.56 4.31 -6.62
CA THR A 28 -9.37 5.51 -6.85
C THR A 28 -9.51 6.37 -5.60
N ASN A 29 -9.56 7.70 -5.80
CA ASN A 29 -9.92 8.67 -4.77
C ASN A 29 -11.45 8.83 -4.60
N GLY A 30 -12.26 8.08 -5.34
CA GLY A 30 -13.71 8.05 -5.20
C GLY A 30 -14.49 9.18 -5.88
N MET A 31 -13.85 10.27 -6.27
CA MET A 31 -14.55 11.45 -6.78
C MET A 31 -15.42 11.16 -8.01
N LEU A 32 -14.93 10.34 -8.93
CA LEU A 32 -15.59 9.98 -10.18
C LEU A 32 -16.21 8.57 -10.15
N VAL A 33 -16.33 7.95 -9.00
CA VAL A 33 -17.02 6.65 -8.89
C VAL A 33 -18.51 6.87 -9.10
N ASP A 34 -19.05 6.10 -10.03
CA ASP A 34 -20.44 5.98 -10.40
C ASP A 34 -20.79 4.52 -10.74
N ASP A 35 -21.99 4.26 -11.21
CA ASP A 35 -22.44 2.90 -11.54
C ASP A 35 -21.63 2.26 -12.67
N ASP A 36 -21.21 3.03 -13.68
CA ASP A 36 -20.37 2.53 -14.78
C ASP A 36 -18.98 2.08 -14.27
N VAL A 37 -18.37 2.86 -13.37
CA VAL A 37 -17.09 2.49 -12.73
C VAL A 37 -17.25 1.23 -11.88
N ILE A 38 -18.34 1.13 -11.11
CA ILE A 38 -18.61 -0.03 -10.24
C ILE A 38 -18.82 -1.29 -11.09
N GLU A 39 -19.64 -1.23 -12.13
CA GLU A 39 -19.90 -2.36 -13.02
C GLU A 39 -18.61 -2.83 -13.71
N PHE A 40 -17.87 -1.91 -14.30
CA PHE A 40 -16.59 -2.20 -14.92
C PHE A 40 -15.59 -2.85 -13.95
N ALA A 41 -15.41 -2.26 -12.76
CA ALA A 41 -14.51 -2.80 -11.75
C ALA A 41 -14.95 -4.18 -11.26
N ASN A 42 -16.26 -4.41 -11.15
CA ASN A 42 -16.78 -5.73 -10.77
C ASN A 42 -16.60 -6.78 -11.87
N LYS A 43 -16.54 -6.39 -13.11
CA LYS A 43 -16.31 -7.30 -14.25
C LYS A 43 -14.83 -7.58 -14.46
N GLU A 44 -13.99 -6.55 -14.48
CA GLU A 44 -12.62 -6.63 -14.98
C GLU A 44 -11.55 -6.63 -13.88
N CYS A 45 -11.81 -6.00 -12.72
CA CYS A 45 -10.79 -5.83 -11.71
C CYS A 45 -10.82 -6.94 -10.65
N HIS A 46 -9.66 -7.57 -10.46
CA HIS A 46 -9.47 -8.56 -9.40
C HIS A 46 -9.53 -7.91 -8.02
N ASN A 47 -8.97 -6.73 -7.89
CA ASN A 47 -8.96 -5.95 -6.66
C ASN A 47 -9.25 -4.48 -6.91
N VAL A 48 -9.76 -3.78 -5.90
CA VAL A 48 -9.97 -2.33 -5.93
C VAL A 48 -9.49 -1.72 -4.63
N VAL A 49 -8.75 -0.61 -4.73
CA VAL A 49 -8.27 0.15 -3.60
C VAL A 49 -9.00 1.49 -3.54
N LEU A 50 -9.73 1.70 -2.46
CA LEU A 50 -10.53 2.90 -2.18
C LEU A 50 -9.74 3.79 -1.22
N SER A 51 -9.35 4.98 -1.68
CA SER A 51 -8.49 5.88 -0.89
C SER A 51 -9.31 6.69 0.11
N LEU A 52 -9.20 6.34 1.40
CA LEU A 52 -9.83 7.03 2.52
C LEU A 52 -8.89 7.00 3.72
N ASP A 53 -8.55 8.15 4.29
CA ASP A 53 -7.55 8.24 5.36
C ASP A 53 -8.16 8.13 6.78
N GLY A 54 -9.47 7.86 6.89
CA GLY A 54 -10.13 7.66 8.18
C GLY A 54 -11.21 8.68 8.48
N ARG A 55 -11.17 9.27 9.69
CA ARG A 55 -12.12 10.29 10.15
C ARG A 55 -12.18 11.48 9.21
N LYS A 56 -13.33 12.13 9.18
CA LYS A 56 -13.59 13.25 8.23
C LYS A 56 -12.54 14.36 8.33
N GLU A 57 -12.20 14.79 9.54
CA GLU A 57 -11.23 15.85 9.77
C GLU A 57 -9.82 15.46 9.27
N VAL A 58 -9.41 14.22 9.46
CA VAL A 58 -8.13 13.68 8.97
C VAL A 58 -8.13 13.63 7.45
N HIS A 59 -9.16 13.02 6.87
CA HIS A 59 -9.27 12.88 5.42
C HIS A 59 -9.34 14.25 4.71
N ASP A 60 -10.20 15.14 5.18
CA ASP A 60 -10.43 16.46 4.56
C ASP A 60 -9.25 17.42 4.73
N HIS A 61 -8.38 17.17 5.71
CA HIS A 61 -7.15 17.94 5.87
C HIS A 61 -6.19 17.68 4.69
N LEU A 62 -6.05 16.43 4.28
CA LEU A 62 -5.09 16.00 3.26
C LEU A 62 -5.71 15.94 1.85
N ARG A 63 -6.97 15.47 1.73
CA ARG A 63 -7.61 15.20 0.44
C ARG A 63 -8.68 16.23 0.13
N LYS A 64 -8.24 17.40 -0.27
CA LYS A 64 -9.13 18.49 -0.70
C LYS A 64 -9.50 18.34 -2.17
N THR A 65 -10.70 18.78 -2.50
CA THR A 65 -11.15 18.96 -3.87
C THR A 65 -10.47 20.16 -4.52
N VAL A 66 -10.55 20.32 -5.83
CA VAL A 66 -9.94 21.44 -6.59
C VAL A 66 -10.35 22.81 -6.05
N ASN A 67 -11.58 22.92 -5.50
CA ASN A 67 -12.09 24.16 -4.89
C ASN A 67 -11.72 24.30 -3.39
N GLY A 68 -10.80 23.50 -2.88
CA GLY A 68 -10.27 23.58 -1.52
C GLY A 68 -11.18 22.98 -0.43
N LYS A 69 -12.35 22.44 -0.77
CA LYS A 69 -13.25 21.78 0.18
C LYS A 69 -12.82 20.33 0.43
N GLY A 70 -13.20 19.76 1.57
CA GLY A 70 -13.00 18.36 1.86
C GLY A 70 -13.75 17.44 0.86
N SER A 71 -13.25 16.24 0.68
CA SER A 71 -13.83 15.25 -0.22
C SER A 71 -14.58 14.11 0.49
N TYR A 72 -14.49 14.03 1.81
CA TYR A 72 -15.05 12.94 2.62
C TYR A 72 -16.55 12.71 2.38
N ASP A 73 -17.37 13.75 2.53
CA ASP A 73 -18.84 13.63 2.38
C ASP A 73 -19.28 13.24 0.97
N ILE A 74 -18.41 13.45 -0.03
CA ILE A 74 -18.66 13.07 -1.41
C ILE A 74 -18.33 11.60 -1.65
N ILE A 75 -17.20 11.14 -1.13
CA ILE A 75 -16.67 9.81 -1.47
C ILE A 75 -17.18 8.69 -0.59
N VAL A 76 -17.43 8.94 0.71
CA VAL A 76 -17.85 7.87 1.63
C VAL A 76 -19.14 7.18 1.21
N PRO A 77 -20.23 7.88 0.84
CA PRO A 77 -21.43 7.23 0.34
C PRO A 77 -21.19 6.40 -0.92
N LYS A 78 -20.31 6.88 -1.82
CA LYS A 78 -19.94 6.16 -3.05
C LYS A 78 -19.14 4.89 -2.73
N PHE A 79 -18.23 4.94 -1.77
CA PHE A 79 -17.46 3.77 -1.35
C PHE A 79 -18.35 2.73 -0.66
N GLN A 80 -19.30 3.15 0.17
CA GLN A 80 -20.28 2.24 0.77
C GLN A 80 -21.12 1.54 -0.29
N GLU A 81 -21.62 2.27 -1.28
CA GLU A 81 -22.36 1.69 -2.40
C GLU A 81 -21.47 0.77 -3.25
N PHE A 82 -20.21 1.18 -3.50
CA PHE A 82 -19.24 0.36 -4.21
C PHE A 82 -19.02 -0.99 -3.51
N VAL A 83 -18.72 -0.99 -2.22
CA VAL A 83 -18.46 -2.19 -1.44
C VAL A 83 -19.70 -3.10 -1.39
N LYS A 84 -20.89 -2.52 -1.20
CA LYS A 84 -22.15 -3.25 -1.24
C LYS A 84 -22.36 -3.97 -2.59
N LYS A 85 -22.14 -3.29 -3.73
CA LYS A 85 -22.25 -3.87 -5.06
C LYS A 85 -21.13 -4.82 -5.44
N ARG A 86 -19.98 -4.70 -4.75
CA ARG A 86 -18.82 -5.58 -4.97
C ARG A 86 -19.02 -6.99 -4.39
N GLY A 87 -19.80 -7.12 -3.32
CA GLY A 87 -20.03 -8.38 -2.63
C GLY A 87 -18.73 -9.01 -2.11
N ASN A 88 -18.48 -10.28 -2.45
CA ASN A 88 -17.32 -11.04 -1.97
C ASN A 88 -16.04 -10.83 -2.81
N LYS A 89 -16.02 -9.89 -3.74
CA LYS A 89 -14.83 -9.60 -4.55
C LYS A 89 -13.84 -8.74 -3.78
N GLY A 90 -12.55 -8.93 -4.03
CA GLY A 90 -11.47 -8.24 -3.32
C GLY A 90 -11.53 -6.70 -3.44
N TYR A 91 -11.40 -6.03 -2.30
CA TYR A 91 -11.20 -4.59 -2.19
C TYR A 91 -10.37 -4.28 -0.95
N TYR A 92 -9.82 -3.09 -0.88
CA TYR A 92 -9.27 -2.49 0.33
C TYR A 92 -9.66 -1.02 0.42
N VAL A 93 -10.03 -0.59 1.62
CA VAL A 93 -9.99 0.84 1.95
C VAL A 93 -8.60 1.13 2.49
N ARG A 94 -7.89 2.04 1.81
CA ARG A 94 -6.50 2.35 2.13
C ARG A 94 -6.35 3.82 2.52
N GLY A 95 -5.83 4.03 3.72
CA GLY A 95 -5.45 5.34 4.24
C GLY A 95 -3.95 5.49 4.48
N THR A 96 -3.57 6.70 4.86
CA THR A 96 -2.21 7.06 5.25
C THR A 96 -2.27 7.77 6.59
N TYR A 97 -1.39 7.40 7.52
CA TYR A 97 -1.19 8.16 8.75
C TYR A 97 0.13 8.94 8.69
N THR A 98 0.14 10.06 9.38
CA THR A 98 1.21 11.05 9.40
C THR A 98 1.50 11.47 10.85
N HIS A 99 2.47 12.34 11.06
CA HIS A 99 2.67 12.99 12.36
C HIS A 99 1.39 13.63 12.94
N ASN A 100 0.48 14.07 12.09
CA ASN A 100 -0.75 14.77 12.52
C ASN A 100 -1.89 13.85 12.95
N ASN A 101 -1.80 12.53 12.69
CA ASN A 101 -2.79 11.53 13.10
C ASN A 101 -2.13 10.24 13.58
N THR A 102 -1.23 10.37 14.53
CA THR A 102 -0.54 9.22 15.15
C THR A 102 -1.50 8.28 15.88
N ASP A 103 -2.72 8.76 16.23
CA ASP A 103 -3.83 7.97 16.77
C ASP A 103 -4.61 7.21 15.69
N PHE A 104 -3.93 6.71 14.69
CA PHE A 104 -4.47 6.13 13.45
C PHE A 104 -5.45 4.96 13.66
N THR A 105 -5.45 4.31 14.82
CA THR A 105 -6.45 3.29 15.13
C THR A 105 -7.86 3.85 15.21
N ASN A 106 -8.03 5.10 15.63
CA ASN A 106 -9.33 5.78 15.60
C ASN A 106 -9.84 5.93 14.15
N ASP A 107 -8.93 6.14 13.20
CA ASP A 107 -9.25 6.20 11.78
C ASP A 107 -9.66 4.82 11.23
N ILE A 108 -8.94 3.76 11.63
CA ILE A 108 -9.28 2.37 11.27
C ILE A 108 -10.64 1.98 11.83
N PHE A 109 -10.89 2.26 13.11
CA PHE A 109 -12.17 1.91 13.75
C PHE A 109 -13.33 2.70 13.16
N HIS A 110 -13.10 3.98 12.84
CA HIS A 110 -14.08 4.78 12.13
C HIS A 110 -14.45 4.17 10.77
N MET A 111 -13.46 3.75 9.99
CA MET A 111 -13.71 3.06 8.71
C MET A 111 -14.46 1.74 8.91
N ALA A 112 -14.13 0.97 9.94
CA ALA A 112 -14.84 -0.26 10.28
C ALA A 112 -16.30 0.00 10.66
N ASP A 113 -16.57 1.07 11.41
CA ASP A 113 -17.92 1.47 11.81
C ASP A 113 -18.76 2.00 10.63
N LEU A 114 -18.11 2.48 9.56
CA LEU A 114 -18.76 2.79 8.27
C LEU A 114 -19.14 1.52 7.47
N GLY A 115 -18.74 0.32 7.93
CA GLY A 115 -19.02 -0.96 7.29
C GLY A 115 -17.92 -1.49 6.38
N PHE A 116 -16.73 -0.89 6.40
CA PHE A 116 -15.59 -1.40 5.66
C PHE A 116 -14.83 -2.43 6.49
N THR A 117 -14.67 -3.64 5.95
CA THR A 117 -14.02 -4.76 6.66
C THR A 117 -12.61 -5.06 6.19
N GLU A 118 -12.23 -4.60 5.00
CA GLU A 118 -10.91 -4.81 4.41
C GLU A 118 -10.12 -3.51 4.44
N LEU A 119 -9.21 -3.37 5.41
CA LEU A 119 -8.56 -2.11 5.75
C LEU A 119 -7.04 -2.19 5.61
N SER A 120 -6.45 -1.10 5.17
CA SER A 120 -5.00 -0.88 5.08
C SER A 120 -4.68 0.55 5.52
N MET A 121 -3.68 0.73 6.36
CA MET A 121 -3.21 2.05 6.78
C MET A 121 -1.68 2.05 6.76
N GLU A 122 -1.11 2.93 5.93
CA GLU A 122 0.34 3.02 5.70
C GLU A 122 0.92 4.25 6.39
N PRO A 123 2.17 4.19 6.89
CA PRO A 123 2.88 5.40 7.25
C PRO A 123 3.15 6.25 6.01
N VAL A 124 3.15 7.56 6.18
CA VAL A 124 3.52 8.49 5.11
C VAL A 124 4.94 8.24 4.61
N VAL A 125 5.14 8.40 3.31
CA VAL A 125 6.45 8.38 2.65
C VAL A 125 6.73 9.79 2.16
N CYS A 126 7.64 10.49 2.82
CA CYS A 126 8.03 11.87 2.50
C CYS A 126 9.45 12.14 2.98
N ALA A 127 9.99 13.32 2.65
CA ALA A 127 11.27 13.77 3.17
C ALA A 127 11.19 14.03 4.68
N PRO A 128 12.29 13.88 5.44
CA PRO A 128 12.28 14.03 6.90
C PRO A 128 11.91 15.44 7.39
N ASP A 129 12.08 16.45 6.57
CA ASP A 129 11.74 17.85 6.84
C ASP A 129 10.32 18.26 6.42
N ASP A 130 9.56 17.32 5.89
CA ASP A 130 8.15 17.53 5.54
C ASP A 130 7.31 17.64 6.83
N PRO A 131 6.35 18.58 6.93
CA PRO A 131 5.50 18.76 8.12
C PRO A 131 4.60 17.55 8.44
N TYR A 132 4.46 16.61 7.51
CA TYR A 132 3.73 15.36 7.73
C TYR A 132 4.64 14.20 8.14
N ALA A 133 5.97 14.40 8.12
CA ALA A 133 6.93 13.35 8.41
C ALA A 133 6.79 12.83 9.84
N LEU A 134 6.80 11.51 9.98
CA LEU A 134 6.85 10.84 11.27
C LEU A 134 8.25 10.99 11.89
N THR A 135 8.30 11.21 13.19
CA THR A 135 9.53 11.42 13.97
C THR A 135 9.75 10.32 15.00
N TYR A 136 10.96 10.22 15.55
CA TYR A 136 11.23 9.24 16.61
C TYR A 136 10.37 9.46 17.87
N ASP A 137 9.90 10.69 18.12
CA ASP A 137 9.00 11.00 19.23
C ASP A 137 7.59 10.39 19.04
N ASP A 138 7.21 10.07 17.81
CA ASP A 138 5.93 9.41 17.48
C ASP A 138 5.97 7.91 17.73
N LEU A 139 7.16 7.26 17.76
CA LEU A 139 7.28 5.80 17.85
C LEU A 139 6.56 5.18 19.05
N PRO A 140 6.70 5.71 20.28
CA PRO A 140 6.01 5.14 21.44
C PRO A 140 4.49 5.12 21.26
N ILE A 141 3.94 6.21 20.71
CA ILE A 141 2.49 6.33 20.44
C ILE A 141 2.10 5.30 19.39
N LEU A 142 2.83 5.22 18.26
CA LEU A 142 2.52 4.29 17.19
C LEU A 142 2.62 2.82 17.62
N PHE A 143 3.57 2.49 18.50
CA PHE A 143 3.69 1.15 19.06
C PHE A 143 2.45 0.78 19.89
N GLU A 144 1.98 1.72 20.73
CA GLU A 144 0.74 1.54 21.49
C GLU A 144 -0.47 1.38 20.54
N GLN A 145 -0.54 2.19 19.49
CA GLN A 145 -1.63 2.09 18.51
C GLN A 145 -1.66 0.71 17.82
N TYR A 146 -0.53 0.14 17.45
CA TYR A 146 -0.51 -1.21 16.89
C TYR A 146 -1.01 -2.27 17.89
N GLU A 147 -0.69 -2.12 19.19
CA GLU A 147 -1.21 -3.02 20.21
C GLU A 147 -2.72 -2.85 20.44
N ILE A 148 -3.21 -1.60 20.46
CA ILE A 148 -4.63 -1.30 20.56
C ILE A 148 -5.39 -1.92 19.39
N LEU A 149 -4.88 -1.76 18.17
CA LEU A 149 -5.48 -2.35 16.97
C LEU A 149 -5.57 -3.88 17.09
N ALA A 150 -4.48 -4.54 17.46
CA ALA A 150 -4.45 -5.99 17.59
C ALA A 150 -5.44 -6.50 18.66
N LYS A 151 -5.50 -5.85 19.81
CA LYS A 151 -6.45 -6.19 20.90
C LYS A 151 -7.90 -6.00 20.46
N GLU A 152 -8.21 -4.89 19.80
CA GLU A 152 -9.57 -4.62 19.31
C GLU A 152 -9.99 -5.57 18.19
N MET A 153 -9.07 -5.94 17.28
CA MET A 153 -9.35 -6.94 16.25
C MET A 153 -9.71 -8.29 16.84
N LEU A 154 -8.96 -8.76 17.85
CA LEU A 154 -9.27 -10.01 18.58
C LEU A 154 -10.62 -9.94 19.30
N LYS A 155 -10.97 -8.80 19.87
CA LYS A 155 -12.27 -8.57 20.50
C LYS A 155 -13.41 -8.62 19.46
N ARG A 156 -13.26 -7.89 18.35
CA ARG A 156 -14.25 -7.88 17.25
C ARG A 156 -14.45 -9.26 16.64
N GLU A 157 -13.39 -10.05 16.49
CA GLU A 157 -13.47 -11.45 16.06
C GLU A 157 -14.39 -12.28 16.99
N LYS A 158 -14.18 -12.21 18.30
CA LYS A 158 -15.02 -12.90 19.30
C LYS A 158 -16.48 -12.42 19.31
N GLU A 159 -16.72 -11.17 18.94
CA GLU A 159 -18.06 -10.57 18.84
C GLU A 159 -18.76 -10.86 17.49
N GLY A 160 -18.10 -11.59 16.58
CA GLY A 160 -18.63 -11.87 15.24
C GLY A 160 -18.64 -10.66 14.30
N ARG A 161 -17.81 -9.67 14.55
CA ARG A 161 -17.63 -8.44 13.73
C ARG A 161 -16.18 -8.29 13.28
N PRO A 162 -15.60 -9.30 12.59
CA PRO A 162 -14.19 -9.28 12.19
C PRO A 162 -13.90 -8.12 11.23
N LEU A 163 -12.66 -7.65 11.28
CA LEU A 163 -12.08 -6.80 10.25
C LEU A 163 -10.71 -7.36 9.86
N THR A 164 -10.33 -7.17 8.60
CA THR A 164 -9.01 -7.50 8.10
C THR A 164 -8.14 -6.25 8.09
N PHE A 165 -6.99 -6.32 8.76
CA PHE A 165 -5.95 -5.30 8.61
C PHE A 165 -4.81 -5.88 7.77
N TYR A 166 -4.65 -5.38 6.55
CA TYR A 166 -3.74 -5.93 5.53
C TYR A 166 -2.32 -6.21 6.08
N HIS A 167 -1.81 -5.31 6.92
CA HIS A 167 -0.44 -5.42 7.45
C HIS A 167 -0.26 -6.45 8.57
N TYR A 168 -1.35 -7.03 9.08
CA TYR A 168 -1.32 -8.14 10.02
C TYR A 168 -1.56 -9.49 9.34
N MET A 169 -1.83 -9.49 8.04
CA MET A 169 -1.97 -10.73 7.27
C MET A 169 -0.58 -11.32 6.99
N ILE A 170 -0.16 -12.25 7.83
CA ILE A 170 1.08 -13.00 7.64
C ILE A 170 0.78 -14.49 7.52
N ASP A 171 1.55 -15.19 6.70
CA ASP A 171 1.51 -16.64 6.59
C ASP A 171 2.78 -17.22 7.21
N LEU A 172 2.59 -17.90 8.33
CA LEU A 172 3.66 -18.59 9.05
C LEU A 172 3.89 -20.03 8.53
N THR A 173 2.98 -20.58 7.74
CA THR A 173 3.00 -21.98 7.31
C THR A 173 3.62 -22.19 5.94
N GLY A 174 3.30 -21.37 4.96
CA GLY A 174 3.77 -21.47 3.57
C GLY A 174 4.32 -20.18 3.03
N GLY A 175 3.52 -19.13 3.09
CA GLY A 175 3.84 -17.78 2.64
C GLY A 175 4.22 -17.68 1.15
N PRO A 176 4.59 -16.51 0.66
CA PRO A 176 5.12 -16.35 -0.67
C PRO A 176 6.46 -17.10 -0.81
N CYS A 177 6.84 -17.44 -2.04
CA CYS A 177 8.12 -18.10 -2.29
C CYS A 177 9.29 -17.27 -1.76
N ILE A 178 10.41 -17.94 -1.47
CA ILE A 178 11.58 -17.30 -0.85
C ILE A 178 12.10 -16.09 -1.66
N TYR A 179 11.98 -16.13 -2.98
CA TYR A 179 12.38 -15.03 -3.85
C TYR A 179 11.59 -13.75 -3.51
N LYS A 180 10.27 -13.84 -3.36
CA LYS A 180 9.42 -12.71 -2.96
C LYS A 180 9.71 -12.20 -1.55
N ARG A 181 10.07 -13.08 -0.64
CA ARG A 181 10.49 -12.72 0.71
C ARG A 181 11.85 -11.99 0.74
N ILE A 182 12.67 -12.17 -0.29
CA ILE A 182 13.96 -11.49 -0.43
C ILE A 182 13.79 -10.15 -1.14
N SER A 183 13.10 -10.13 -2.29
CA SER A 183 13.03 -8.97 -3.20
C SER A 183 11.89 -7.99 -2.88
N GLY A 184 10.93 -8.38 -2.03
CA GLY A 184 9.80 -7.52 -1.67
C GLY A 184 8.90 -7.16 -2.86
N CYS A 185 8.61 -5.87 -3.03
CA CYS A 185 7.74 -5.38 -4.08
C CYS A 185 8.35 -5.47 -5.50
N GLY A 186 9.66 -5.69 -5.60
CA GLY A 186 10.36 -5.78 -6.88
C GLY A 186 10.44 -4.46 -7.66
N SER A 187 10.44 -3.31 -6.97
CA SER A 187 10.54 -2.01 -7.64
C SER A 187 11.76 -1.94 -8.56
N GLY A 188 11.58 -1.39 -9.76
CA GLY A 188 12.62 -1.29 -10.78
C GLY A 188 12.95 -2.59 -11.51
N THR A 189 12.47 -3.74 -11.05
CA THR A 189 12.76 -5.06 -11.64
C THR A 189 11.52 -5.79 -12.10
N GLU A 190 10.58 -6.06 -11.20
CA GLU A 190 9.30 -6.73 -11.48
C GLU A 190 8.11 -5.76 -11.45
N TYR A 191 8.27 -4.63 -10.77
CA TYR A 191 7.31 -3.56 -10.67
C TYR A 191 7.91 -2.28 -11.25
N MET A 192 7.15 -1.60 -12.10
CA MET A 192 7.49 -0.32 -12.69
C MET A 192 6.28 0.59 -12.73
N ALA A 193 6.51 1.91 -12.60
CA ALA A 193 5.52 2.92 -12.87
C ALA A 193 5.65 3.40 -14.32
N VAL A 194 4.51 3.56 -14.99
CA VAL A 194 4.42 4.13 -16.34
C VAL A 194 3.70 5.46 -16.24
N THR A 195 4.35 6.53 -16.71
CA THR A 195 3.74 7.88 -16.74
C THR A 195 2.72 8.02 -17.88
N PRO A 196 1.84 9.03 -17.85
CA PRO A 196 0.95 9.30 -18.98
C PRO A 196 1.68 9.59 -20.30
N TRP A 197 2.94 9.97 -20.25
CA TRP A 197 3.80 10.24 -21.42
C TRP A 197 4.58 9.01 -21.89
N GLY A 198 4.46 7.89 -21.17
CA GLY A 198 5.12 6.63 -21.50
C GLY A 198 6.48 6.43 -20.87
N ASP A 199 6.94 7.32 -19.98
CA ASP A 199 8.20 7.12 -19.25
C ASP A 199 8.09 6.00 -18.23
N LEU A 200 9.17 5.23 -18.06
CA LEU A 200 9.28 4.13 -17.11
C LEU A 200 10.12 4.55 -15.90
N TYR A 201 9.58 4.32 -14.69
CA TYR A 201 10.26 4.55 -13.41
C TYR A 201 10.21 3.30 -12.52
N PRO A 202 11.13 3.13 -11.55
CA PRO A 202 11.15 1.97 -10.65
C PRO A 202 9.87 1.79 -9.85
N CYS A 203 9.28 2.90 -9.37
CA CYS A 203 7.94 2.93 -8.77
C CYS A 203 7.40 4.37 -8.82
N HIS A 204 6.14 4.55 -8.39
CA HIS A 204 5.47 5.86 -8.41
C HIS A 204 6.18 6.94 -7.56
N GLN A 205 6.94 6.55 -6.52
CA GLN A 205 7.69 7.47 -5.67
C GLN A 205 8.90 8.12 -6.37
N PHE A 206 9.38 7.54 -7.46
CA PHE A 206 10.49 8.05 -8.25
C PHE A 206 10.06 8.77 -9.52
N VAL A 207 8.75 8.88 -9.78
CA VAL A 207 8.24 9.57 -10.97
C VAL A 207 8.64 11.04 -10.92
N GLY A 208 9.30 11.51 -11.99
CA GLY A 208 9.80 12.89 -12.12
C GLY A 208 11.24 13.09 -11.65
N ASP A 209 11.87 12.11 -11.01
CA ASP A 209 13.32 12.14 -10.76
C ASP A 209 14.06 11.51 -11.95
N GLU A 210 14.60 12.36 -12.84
CA GLU A 210 15.29 11.94 -14.06
C GLU A 210 16.46 10.96 -13.79
N LYS A 211 17.07 11.02 -12.61
CA LYS A 211 18.13 10.09 -12.19
C LYS A 211 17.64 8.64 -12.22
N TYR A 212 16.37 8.43 -11.88
CA TYR A 212 15.78 7.10 -11.76
C TYR A 212 14.91 6.69 -12.96
N LYS A 213 14.89 7.48 -14.02
CA LYS A 213 14.19 7.09 -15.25
C LYS A 213 14.83 5.82 -15.85
N LEU A 214 14.02 4.78 -16.03
CA LEU A 214 14.46 3.48 -16.54
C LEU A 214 14.46 3.41 -18.08
N GLY A 215 13.62 4.21 -18.72
CA GLY A 215 13.39 4.18 -20.16
C GLY A 215 11.99 4.67 -20.51
N ASP A 216 11.42 4.10 -21.56
CA ASP A 216 10.07 4.43 -22.04
C ASP A 216 9.36 3.22 -22.65
N ILE A 217 8.05 3.35 -22.91
CA ILE A 217 7.23 2.25 -23.44
C ILE A 217 7.58 1.85 -24.88
N PHE A 218 8.30 2.68 -25.63
CA PHE A 218 8.66 2.41 -27.02
C PHE A 218 9.98 1.65 -27.13
N ASN A 219 10.95 2.00 -26.27
CA ASN A 219 12.30 1.45 -26.26
C ASN A 219 12.51 0.42 -25.13
N GLY A 220 11.54 0.33 -24.19
CA GLY A 220 11.67 -0.50 -23.01
C GLY A 220 12.64 0.07 -21.98
N VAL A 221 13.20 -0.80 -21.13
CA VAL A 221 14.22 -0.42 -20.16
C VAL A 221 15.56 -0.24 -20.85
N SER A 222 16.01 0.99 -20.95
CA SER A 222 17.31 1.38 -21.54
C SER A 222 18.38 1.64 -20.47
N ASN A 223 17.99 2.10 -19.27
CA ASN A 223 18.89 2.35 -18.17
C ASN A 223 19.03 1.10 -17.27
N THR A 224 19.73 0.10 -17.78
CA THR A 224 19.97 -1.17 -17.08
C THR A 224 20.81 -1.01 -15.84
N LYS A 225 21.67 0.04 -15.77
CA LYS A 225 22.48 0.33 -14.59
C LYS A 225 21.60 0.62 -13.37
N ILE A 226 20.61 1.50 -13.52
CA ILE A 226 19.66 1.80 -12.43
C ILE A 226 18.84 0.56 -12.09
N GLN A 227 18.40 -0.22 -13.09
CA GLN A 227 17.70 -1.48 -12.83
C GLN A 227 18.55 -2.45 -12.00
N ASP A 228 19.85 -2.56 -12.28
CA ASP A 228 20.78 -3.42 -11.52
C ASP A 228 20.98 -2.89 -10.09
N GLU A 229 21.03 -1.57 -9.89
CA GLU A 229 21.06 -0.99 -8.54
C GLU A 229 19.80 -1.37 -7.73
N PHE A 230 18.61 -1.39 -8.35
CA PHE A 230 17.37 -1.80 -7.69
C PHE A 230 17.33 -3.30 -7.34
N LYS A 231 18.05 -4.17 -8.03
CA LYS A 231 18.22 -5.58 -7.64
C LYS A 231 18.89 -5.74 -6.28
N LEU A 232 19.69 -4.75 -5.87
CA LEU A 232 20.34 -4.71 -4.57
C LEU A 232 19.44 -4.18 -3.44
N CYS A 233 18.23 -3.70 -3.76
CA CYS A 233 17.23 -3.29 -2.75
C CYS A 233 16.52 -4.53 -2.17
N ASN A 234 17.26 -5.41 -1.51
CA ASN A 234 16.74 -6.67 -0.99
C ASN A 234 17.34 -7.01 0.38
N ALA A 235 16.73 -7.97 1.08
CA ALA A 235 17.08 -8.33 2.46
C ALA A 235 18.49 -8.91 2.62
N TYR A 236 19.09 -9.46 1.57
CA TYR A 236 20.42 -10.08 1.64
C TYR A 236 21.56 -9.14 1.23
N ALA A 237 21.26 -8.16 0.37
CA ALA A 237 22.25 -7.19 -0.07
C ALA A 237 22.54 -6.09 0.96
N ARG A 238 21.65 -5.92 1.96
CA ARG A 238 21.80 -4.92 3.02
C ARG A 238 22.45 -5.53 4.25
N PRO A 239 23.66 -5.07 4.65
CA PRO A 239 24.38 -5.63 5.81
C PRO A 239 23.56 -5.61 7.11
N ASP A 240 22.84 -4.51 7.36
CA ASP A 240 22.04 -4.32 8.58
C ASP A 240 20.84 -5.28 8.68
N CYS A 241 20.41 -5.87 7.55
CA CYS A 241 19.36 -6.87 7.54
C CYS A 241 19.84 -8.29 7.87
N LYS A 242 21.17 -8.53 7.91
CA LYS A 242 21.76 -9.87 8.04
C LYS A 242 21.23 -10.62 9.26
N ASP A 243 21.20 -9.96 10.42
CA ASP A 243 20.81 -10.56 11.69
C ASP A 243 19.40 -10.15 12.16
N CYS A 244 18.64 -9.45 11.28
CA CYS A 244 17.28 -9.04 11.59
C CYS A 244 16.32 -10.24 11.50
N TRP A 245 15.62 -10.54 12.60
CA TRP A 245 14.65 -11.64 12.66
C TRP A 245 13.47 -11.44 11.68
N ALA A 246 13.07 -10.18 11.41
CA ALA A 246 11.95 -9.84 10.56
C ALA A 246 12.31 -9.75 9.05
N ARG A 247 13.57 -9.99 8.67
CA ARG A 247 14.07 -9.73 7.30
C ARG A 247 13.27 -10.39 6.19
N LEU A 248 12.81 -11.64 6.40
CA LEU A 248 12.05 -12.40 5.39
C LEU A 248 10.56 -12.04 5.34
N TYR A 249 10.09 -11.18 6.24
CA TYR A 249 8.78 -10.55 6.18
C TYR A 249 8.88 -9.12 5.63
N CYS A 250 9.95 -8.40 5.99
CA CYS A 250 10.22 -7.03 5.56
C CYS A 250 10.81 -6.95 4.15
N SER A 251 11.55 -7.99 3.71
CA SER A 251 12.24 -8.06 2.41
C SER A 251 13.27 -6.95 2.18
N GLY A 252 13.82 -6.38 3.26
CA GLY A 252 14.80 -5.29 3.19
C GLY A 252 14.21 -3.87 3.19
N GLY A 253 12.88 -3.73 3.30
CA GLY A 253 12.22 -2.42 3.37
C GLY A 253 11.97 -1.76 2.01
N CYS A 254 11.56 -0.50 2.05
CA CYS A 254 11.20 0.29 0.87
C CYS A 254 12.40 1.08 0.34
N ALA A 255 12.71 0.95 -0.96
CA ALA A 255 13.79 1.69 -1.61
C ALA A 255 13.54 3.22 -1.59
N ALA A 256 12.30 3.66 -1.72
CA ALA A 256 11.95 5.09 -1.66
C ALA A 256 12.16 5.66 -0.26
N ASN A 257 11.69 4.97 0.79
CA ASN A 257 11.96 5.38 2.17
C ASN A 257 13.45 5.45 2.48
N ALA A 258 14.22 4.44 2.01
CA ALA A 258 15.67 4.45 2.15
C ALA A 258 16.30 5.66 1.46
N TYR A 259 15.86 5.98 0.25
CA TYR A 259 16.34 7.13 -0.52
C TYR A 259 16.04 8.46 0.18
N HIS A 260 14.80 8.67 0.62
CA HIS A 260 14.42 9.89 1.36
C HIS A 260 15.19 10.06 2.67
N ALA A 261 15.43 8.96 3.39
CA ALA A 261 16.12 9.02 4.68
C ALA A 261 17.64 9.13 4.58
N THR A 262 18.27 8.57 3.53
CA THR A 262 19.73 8.41 3.46
C THR A 262 20.37 8.94 2.18
N GLY A 263 19.58 9.37 1.20
CA GLY A 263 20.07 9.71 -0.14
C GLY A 263 20.44 8.50 -1.01
N SER A 264 20.20 7.26 -0.53
CA SER A 264 20.55 6.01 -1.23
C SER A 264 19.39 5.03 -1.22
N ILE A 265 19.08 4.42 -2.36
CA ILE A 265 18.06 3.37 -2.47
C ILE A 265 18.45 2.08 -1.73
N THR A 266 19.75 1.87 -1.49
CA THR A 266 20.28 0.72 -0.74
C THR A 266 20.52 1.03 0.74
N GLY A 267 20.28 2.24 1.19
CA GLY A 267 20.33 2.63 2.59
C GLY A 267 19.29 1.95 3.46
N ILE A 268 19.34 2.21 4.76
CA ILE A 268 18.37 1.72 5.74
C ILE A 268 17.55 2.87 6.31
N TYR A 269 16.25 2.73 6.26
CA TYR A 269 15.31 3.60 6.98
C TYR A 269 15.02 3.00 8.35
N GLU A 270 15.86 3.29 9.34
CA GLU A 270 15.81 2.68 10.69
C GLU A 270 14.46 2.86 11.37
N TYR A 271 13.86 4.06 11.26
CA TYR A 271 12.52 4.33 11.75
C TYR A 271 11.48 3.33 11.22
N GLY A 272 11.53 3.05 9.91
CA GLY A 272 10.67 2.05 9.27
C GLY A 272 10.95 0.63 9.76
N CYS A 273 12.20 0.32 10.15
CA CYS A 273 12.55 -0.97 10.74
C CYS A 273 11.88 -1.16 12.11
N GLU A 274 11.85 -0.13 12.94
CA GLU A 274 11.19 -0.17 14.26
C GLU A 274 9.66 -0.40 14.10
N LEU A 275 9.01 0.40 13.26
CA LEU A 275 7.59 0.25 12.98
C LEU A 275 7.27 -1.13 12.41
N PHE A 276 8.09 -1.63 11.49
CA PHE A 276 7.85 -2.93 10.88
C PHE A 276 7.98 -4.06 11.89
N ARG A 277 9.02 -4.06 12.74
CA ARG A 277 9.20 -5.07 13.80
C ARG A 277 8.00 -5.09 14.75
N LYS A 278 7.58 -3.92 15.25
CA LYS A 278 6.41 -3.82 16.13
C LYS A 278 5.14 -4.36 15.48
N ARG A 279 4.92 -4.02 14.23
CA ARG A 279 3.78 -4.51 13.45
C ARG A 279 3.79 -6.04 13.30
N MET A 280 4.96 -6.62 13.06
CA MET A 280 5.12 -8.07 12.96
C MET A 280 4.94 -8.78 14.30
N GLU A 281 5.40 -8.20 15.40
CA GLU A 281 5.15 -8.72 16.75
C GLU A 281 3.64 -8.82 17.04
N CYS A 282 2.89 -7.76 16.74
CA CYS A 282 1.44 -7.75 16.88
C CYS A 282 0.75 -8.80 15.98
N ALA A 283 1.20 -8.93 14.72
CA ALA A 283 0.65 -9.93 13.80
C ALA A 283 0.90 -11.37 14.28
N ILE A 284 2.10 -11.67 14.77
CA ILE A 284 2.45 -12.98 15.33
C ILE A 284 1.61 -13.26 16.59
N MET A 285 1.47 -12.26 17.48
CA MET A 285 0.63 -12.37 18.68
C MET A 285 -0.81 -12.71 18.30
N MET A 286 -1.40 -12.03 17.35
CA MET A 286 -2.77 -12.28 16.89
C MET A 286 -2.93 -13.71 16.37
N LEU A 287 -2.04 -14.18 15.50
CA LEU A 287 -2.10 -15.55 14.98
C LEU A 287 -1.97 -16.59 16.08
N SER A 288 -1.09 -16.36 17.06
CA SER A 288 -0.94 -17.24 18.22
C SER A 288 -2.23 -17.33 19.04
N LEU A 289 -2.96 -16.22 19.21
CA LEU A 289 -4.18 -16.18 20.03
C LEU A 289 -5.44 -16.65 19.29
N ILE A 290 -5.47 -16.60 17.97
CA ILE A 290 -6.58 -17.12 17.16
C ILE A 290 -6.53 -18.64 17.06
N HIS A 291 -5.35 -19.23 17.16
CA HIS A 291 -5.15 -20.69 17.02
C HIS A 291 -5.07 -21.46 18.37
N ILE A 292 -5.21 -20.77 19.51
CA ILE A 292 -5.36 -21.36 20.84
C ILE A 292 -6.85 -21.42 21.20
#